data_72fd1682e25552deaaab04f8f9566111
#
_entry.id   72fd1682e25552deaaab04f8f9566111
#
_cell.length_a   1.000
_cell.length_b   1.000
_cell.length_c   1.000
_cell.angle_alpha   90.00
_cell.angle_beta   90.00
_cell.angle_gamma   90.00
#
_symmetry.space_group_name_H-M   'P 1'
#
loop_
_entity.id
_entity.type
_entity.pdbx_description
1 polymer ?
#
loop_
_entity_poly.entity_id
_entity_poly.type
_entity_poly.pdbx_seq_one_letter_code
_entity_poly.pdbx_strand_id
1 'polypeptide(L)'
;QVAADFLGVSVDAIKIIVGDTDIVKAGGGSHSGRSMRQAGTVIYLGSQDLIEKAKCIAALFFKVDEAEVEFSDGVFSATGLEQILDWFDLARASTTLDLPAKLSGGLTITRENQMDVAVFPNGCAACEVEVDPETGFVKVARYAAVDDVGRVINPLIVDGQAHGSIAQGLGQALWEQCIIDPDSGQPICGSLMDYTLPRADELPMFETALNEVLSPTNPLGIKSGGEGPT
;
A
#
# COMPACT_ATOMS: atom_id res chain seq x y z
N GLN A 1 7.90 1.21 2.88
CA GLN A 1 8.22 -0.16 3.32
C GLN A 1 8.66 -1.04 2.15
N VAL A 2 7.81 -1.31 1.12
CA VAL A 2 8.15 -2.22 0.01
C VAL A 2 9.53 -1.93 -0.58
N ALA A 3 9.85 -0.67 -0.92
CA ALA A 3 11.16 -0.31 -1.44
C ALA A 3 12.29 -0.54 -0.40
N ALA A 4 12.04 -0.23 0.87
CA ALA A 4 13.01 -0.45 1.94
C ALA A 4 13.35 -1.93 2.10
N ASP A 5 12.33 -2.78 2.14
CA ASP A 5 12.47 -4.23 2.31
C ASP A 5 13.26 -4.87 1.15
N PHE A 6 12.91 -4.50 -0.11
CA PHE A 6 13.58 -5.10 -1.28
C PHE A 6 14.96 -4.52 -1.59
N LEU A 7 15.20 -3.25 -1.25
CA LEU A 7 16.50 -2.62 -1.45
C LEU A 7 17.43 -2.75 -0.24
N GLY A 8 16.98 -3.30 0.88
CA GLY A 8 17.77 -3.44 2.10
C GLY A 8 18.25 -2.10 2.67
N VAL A 9 17.41 -1.06 2.60
CA VAL A 9 17.74 0.27 3.11
C VAL A 9 16.75 0.72 4.18
N SER A 10 17.16 1.64 5.05
CA SER A 10 16.24 2.23 6.04
C SER A 10 15.08 2.95 5.35
N VAL A 11 13.88 2.87 5.93
CA VAL A 11 12.70 3.64 5.49
C VAL A 11 13.01 5.14 5.45
N ASP A 12 13.82 5.64 6.38
CA ASP A 12 14.22 7.04 6.47
C ASP A 12 15.12 7.50 5.30
N ALA A 13 15.76 6.55 4.60
CA ALA A 13 16.56 6.85 3.42
C ALA A 13 15.70 7.00 2.15
N ILE A 14 14.40 6.73 2.22
CA ILE A 14 13.49 6.74 1.07
C ILE A 14 12.65 8.00 1.08
N LYS A 15 12.75 8.80 0.03
CA LYS A 15 11.85 9.91 -0.23
C LYS A 15 10.84 9.53 -1.31
N ILE A 16 9.56 9.55 -0.95
CA ILE A 16 8.46 9.34 -1.90
C ILE A 16 7.97 10.68 -2.43
N ILE A 17 7.76 10.76 -3.74
CA ILE A 17 7.18 11.93 -4.40
C ILE A 17 5.90 11.48 -5.10
N VAL A 18 4.77 12.02 -4.64
CA VAL A 18 3.43 11.76 -5.18
C VAL A 18 2.67 13.08 -5.28
N GLY A 19 1.70 13.16 -6.19
CA GLY A 19 0.81 14.33 -6.31
C GLY A 19 1.45 15.57 -6.94
N ASP A 20 2.72 15.53 -7.28
CA ASP A 20 3.42 16.60 -7.99
C ASP A 20 3.39 16.33 -9.50
N THR A 21 2.55 17.06 -10.23
CA THR A 21 2.35 16.87 -11.67
C THR A 21 3.53 17.36 -12.52
N ASP A 22 4.47 18.11 -11.95
CA ASP A 22 5.71 18.46 -12.64
C ASP A 22 6.68 17.28 -12.70
N ILE A 23 6.62 16.39 -11.71
CA ILE A 23 7.47 15.21 -11.60
C ILE A 23 6.72 13.96 -12.05
N VAL A 24 5.52 13.71 -11.49
CA VAL A 24 4.67 12.54 -11.79
C VAL A 24 3.69 12.91 -12.90
N LYS A 25 4.05 12.61 -14.13
CA LYS A 25 3.28 13.01 -15.34
C LYS A 25 2.01 12.20 -15.56
N ALA A 26 1.92 10.99 -15.03
CA ALA A 26 0.75 10.13 -15.13
C ALA A 26 0.45 9.45 -13.79
N GLY A 27 -0.82 9.36 -13.47
CA GLY A 27 -1.29 8.68 -12.27
C GLY A 27 -2.79 8.42 -12.33
N GLY A 28 -3.23 7.30 -11.79
CA GLY A 28 -4.63 6.86 -11.84
C GLY A 28 -5.44 7.18 -10.57
N GLY A 29 -4.85 7.88 -9.61
CA GLY A 29 -5.46 8.16 -8.31
C GLY A 29 -5.52 6.94 -7.38
N SER A 30 -5.87 7.19 -6.13
CA SER A 30 -6.02 6.18 -5.08
C SER A 30 -7.49 5.94 -4.81
N HIS A 31 -8.02 4.79 -5.20
CA HIS A 31 -9.40 4.37 -4.96
C HIS A 31 -9.53 2.83 -5.08
N SER A 32 -10.66 2.26 -4.68
CA SER A 32 -11.01 0.84 -4.83
C SER A 32 -9.95 -0.10 -4.24
N GLY A 33 -9.31 0.27 -3.15
CA GLY A 33 -8.27 -0.52 -2.49
C GLY A 33 -7.04 -0.87 -3.34
N ARG A 34 -6.89 -0.27 -4.53
CA ARG A 34 -5.89 -0.67 -5.53
C ARG A 34 -4.48 -0.14 -5.30
N SER A 35 -4.33 0.89 -4.47
CA SER A 35 -3.06 1.63 -4.35
C SER A 35 -1.89 0.74 -3.96
N MET A 36 -2.02 -0.06 -2.91
CA MET A 36 -0.93 -0.95 -2.50
C MET A 36 -0.67 -2.05 -3.54
N ARG A 37 -1.71 -2.62 -4.13
CA ARG A 37 -1.57 -3.65 -5.16
C ARG A 37 -0.83 -3.13 -6.39
N GLN A 38 -1.21 -1.96 -6.92
CA GLN A 38 -0.59 -1.39 -8.11
C GLN A 38 0.76 -0.76 -7.81
N ALA A 39 0.81 0.18 -6.87
CA ALA A 39 2.05 0.87 -6.52
C ALA A 39 3.07 -0.09 -5.89
N GLY A 40 2.65 -0.97 -4.99
CA GLY A 40 3.53 -1.99 -4.40
C GLY A 40 4.14 -2.90 -5.45
N THR A 41 3.35 -3.35 -6.45
CA THR A 41 3.85 -4.18 -7.55
C THR A 41 4.86 -3.41 -8.42
N VAL A 42 4.56 -2.16 -8.78
CA VAL A 42 5.50 -1.33 -9.58
C VAL A 42 6.80 -1.09 -8.81
N ILE A 43 6.73 -0.79 -7.52
CA ILE A 43 7.90 -0.59 -6.66
C ILE A 43 8.71 -1.90 -6.56
N TYR A 44 8.04 -3.04 -6.35
CA TYR A 44 8.71 -4.35 -6.33
C TYR A 44 9.47 -4.63 -7.62
N LEU A 45 8.79 -4.55 -8.77
CA LEU A 45 9.39 -4.79 -10.08
C LEU A 45 10.51 -3.81 -10.37
N GLY A 46 10.32 -2.52 -10.04
CA GLY A 46 11.35 -1.51 -10.18
C GLY A 46 12.55 -1.75 -9.27
N SER A 47 12.34 -2.24 -8.06
CA SER A 47 13.44 -2.62 -7.16
C SER A 47 14.25 -3.78 -7.74
N GLN A 48 13.60 -4.80 -8.33
CA GLN A 48 14.30 -5.90 -9.01
C GLN A 48 15.13 -5.39 -10.21
N ASP A 49 14.52 -4.58 -11.08
CA ASP A 49 15.22 -3.99 -12.22
C ASP A 49 16.41 -3.13 -11.78
N LEU A 50 16.27 -2.38 -10.66
CA LEU A 50 17.33 -1.56 -10.11
C LEU A 50 18.48 -2.42 -9.54
N ILE A 51 18.15 -3.49 -8.82
CA ILE A 51 19.15 -4.44 -8.28
C ILE A 51 19.97 -5.06 -9.42
N GLU A 52 19.31 -5.55 -10.48
CA GLU A 52 20.02 -6.14 -11.62
C GLU A 52 20.92 -5.10 -12.32
N LYS A 53 20.43 -3.89 -12.52
CA LYS A 53 21.25 -2.80 -13.06
C LYS A 53 22.44 -2.45 -12.15
N ALA A 54 22.21 -2.44 -10.85
CA ALA A 54 23.23 -2.17 -9.84
C ALA A 54 24.30 -3.26 -9.80
N LYS A 55 23.91 -4.53 -9.94
CA LYS A 55 24.86 -5.66 -10.06
C LYS A 55 25.78 -5.50 -11.26
N CYS A 56 25.25 -5.08 -12.42
CA CYS A 56 26.09 -4.77 -13.59
C CYS A 56 27.11 -3.66 -13.31
N ILE A 57 26.70 -2.60 -12.58
CA ILE A 57 27.61 -1.50 -12.23
C ILE A 57 28.65 -1.96 -11.19
N ALA A 58 28.24 -2.75 -10.20
CA ALA A 58 29.14 -3.32 -9.20
C ALA A 58 30.17 -4.26 -9.83
N ALA A 59 29.78 -5.07 -10.83
CA ALA A 59 30.69 -5.92 -11.58
C ALA A 59 31.80 -5.13 -12.27
N LEU A 60 31.47 -3.97 -12.88
CA LEU A 60 32.46 -3.06 -13.45
C LEU A 60 33.42 -2.50 -12.39
N PHE A 61 32.89 -2.16 -11.22
CA PHE A 61 33.70 -1.66 -10.10
C PHE A 61 34.65 -2.74 -9.56
N PHE A 62 34.13 -3.93 -9.30
CA PHE A 62 34.89 -5.08 -8.79
C PHE A 62 35.81 -5.69 -9.85
N LYS A 63 35.58 -5.41 -11.13
CA LYS A 63 36.28 -5.99 -12.29
C LYS A 63 36.08 -7.51 -12.36
N VAL A 64 34.87 -7.97 -12.16
CA VAL A 64 34.46 -9.38 -12.24
C VAL A 64 33.27 -9.52 -13.21
N ASP A 65 32.88 -10.77 -13.50
CA ASP A 65 31.66 -11.00 -14.25
C ASP A 65 30.41 -10.71 -13.42
N GLU A 66 29.33 -10.29 -14.08
CA GLU A 66 28.05 -9.95 -13.43
C GLU A 66 27.51 -11.13 -12.59
N ALA A 67 27.71 -12.36 -13.06
CA ALA A 67 27.27 -13.56 -12.35
C ALA A 67 28.01 -13.81 -11.02
N GLU A 68 29.15 -13.16 -10.79
CA GLU A 68 29.93 -13.27 -9.56
C GLU A 68 29.50 -12.24 -8.51
N VAL A 69 28.60 -11.30 -8.90
CA VAL A 69 28.09 -10.27 -7.98
C VAL A 69 26.82 -10.75 -7.31
N GLU A 70 26.83 -10.75 -5.99
CA GLU A 70 25.70 -11.03 -5.14
C GLU A 70 25.15 -9.75 -4.52
N PHE A 71 23.84 -9.73 -4.29
CA PHE A 71 23.15 -8.66 -3.57
C PHE A 71 22.38 -9.26 -2.40
N SER A 72 22.62 -8.78 -1.19
CA SER A 72 21.89 -9.14 0.02
C SER A 72 21.82 -7.97 0.97
N ASP A 73 20.63 -7.72 1.50
CA ASP A 73 20.37 -6.71 2.54
C ASP A 73 21.02 -5.33 2.27
N GLY A 74 20.89 -4.84 1.04
CA GLY A 74 21.39 -3.53 0.65
C GLY A 74 22.87 -3.48 0.29
N VAL A 75 23.55 -4.62 0.26
CA VAL A 75 24.99 -4.73 0.04
C VAL A 75 25.29 -5.57 -1.19
N PHE A 76 26.22 -5.08 -2.00
CA PHE A 76 26.81 -5.77 -3.15
C PHE A 76 28.17 -6.33 -2.77
N SER A 77 28.40 -7.59 -3.08
CA SER A 77 29.67 -8.31 -2.88
C SER A 77 30.02 -9.11 -4.11
N ALA A 78 31.27 -9.53 -4.22
CA ALA A 78 31.69 -10.43 -5.29
C ALA A 78 32.50 -11.59 -4.72
N THR A 79 32.34 -12.77 -5.29
CA THR A 79 32.98 -13.99 -4.85
C THR A 79 34.52 -13.85 -4.85
N GLY A 80 35.12 -14.11 -3.69
CA GLY A 80 36.60 -14.05 -3.52
C GLY A 80 37.13 -12.66 -3.24
N LEU A 81 36.29 -11.64 -3.12
CA LEU A 81 36.68 -10.29 -2.71
C LEU A 81 36.20 -10.00 -1.29
N GLU A 82 37.04 -9.33 -0.50
CA GLU A 82 36.65 -8.82 0.83
C GLU A 82 35.91 -7.49 0.74
N GLN A 83 36.01 -6.81 -0.40
CA GLN A 83 35.37 -5.51 -0.59
C GLN A 83 33.88 -5.67 -0.84
N ILE A 84 33.09 -4.84 -0.15
CA ILE A 84 31.64 -4.74 -0.30
C ILE A 84 31.26 -3.30 -0.62
N LEU A 85 30.11 -3.09 -1.25
CA LEU A 85 29.52 -1.78 -1.53
C LEU A 85 28.08 -1.74 -1.04
N ASP A 86 27.71 -0.70 -0.33
CA ASP A 86 26.31 -0.36 -0.15
C ASP A 86 25.77 0.43 -1.35
N TRP A 87 24.47 0.75 -1.34
CA TRP A 87 23.84 1.55 -2.41
C TRP A 87 24.48 2.91 -2.61
N PHE A 88 24.87 3.57 -1.52
CA PHE A 88 25.46 4.92 -1.55
C PHE A 88 26.90 4.91 -2.02
N ASP A 89 27.66 3.89 -1.62
CA ASP A 89 29.00 3.65 -2.13
C ASP A 89 28.99 3.36 -3.62
N LEU A 90 28.07 2.49 -4.06
CA LEU A 90 27.88 2.16 -5.47
C LEU A 90 27.44 3.37 -6.28
N ALA A 91 26.54 4.20 -5.74
CA ALA A 91 26.12 5.45 -6.39
C ALA A 91 27.30 6.40 -6.58
N ARG A 92 28.15 6.57 -5.57
CA ARG A 92 29.38 7.38 -5.66
C ARG A 92 30.35 6.80 -6.68
N ALA A 93 30.60 5.51 -6.63
CA ALA A 93 31.49 4.84 -7.58
C ALA A 93 30.98 4.98 -9.03
N SER A 94 29.70 4.87 -9.26
CA SER A 94 29.08 4.97 -10.60
C SER A 94 29.36 6.31 -11.30
N THR A 95 29.62 7.38 -10.54
CA THR A 95 29.92 8.71 -11.12
C THR A 95 31.33 8.78 -11.73
N THR A 96 32.21 7.89 -11.36
CA THR A 96 33.62 7.85 -11.81
C THR A 96 33.91 6.74 -12.80
N LEU A 97 32.97 5.81 -12.97
CA LEU A 97 33.07 4.70 -13.90
C LEU A 97 32.68 5.14 -15.33
N ASP A 98 33.39 4.62 -16.32
CA ASP A 98 32.97 4.72 -17.73
C ASP A 98 31.86 3.70 -17.97
N LEU A 99 30.62 4.14 -17.80
CA LEU A 99 29.46 3.27 -17.92
C LEU A 99 29.09 3.05 -19.41
N PRO A 100 28.94 1.81 -19.86
CA PRO A 100 28.45 1.54 -21.22
C PRO A 100 27.04 2.10 -21.42
N ALA A 101 26.65 2.32 -22.68
CA ALA A 101 25.37 2.95 -23.04
C ALA A 101 24.14 2.28 -22.38
N LYS A 102 24.16 0.95 -22.21
CA LYS A 102 23.09 0.20 -21.50
C LYS A 102 22.91 0.56 -20.02
N LEU A 103 23.95 1.11 -19.39
CA LEU A 103 23.97 1.54 -17.99
C LEU A 103 23.95 3.05 -17.84
N SER A 104 23.72 3.78 -18.93
CA SER A 104 23.63 5.23 -18.90
C SER A 104 22.58 5.71 -17.90
N GLY A 105 22.85 6.85 -17.23
CA GLY A 105 21.97 7.36 -16.16
C GLY A 105 22.20 6.71 -14.79
N GLY A 106 23.21 5.83 -14.64
CA GLY A 106 23.60 5.23 -13.36
C GLY A 106 22.45 4.42 -12.71
N LEU A 107 22.26 4.60 -11.42
CA LEU A 107 21.25 3.90 -10.61
C LEU A 107 19.85 4.52 -10.76
N THR A 108 19.39 4.74 -11.99
CA THR A 108 18.06 5.23 -12.30
C THR A 108 17.33 4.24 -13.19
N ILE A 109 16.08 3.94 -12.85
CA ILE A 109 15.19 3.11 -13.65
C ILE A 109 13.81 3.79 -13.79
N THR A 110 13.07 3.39 -14.81
CA THR A 110 11.65 3.70 -14.97
C THR A 110 10.92 2.38 -15.17
N ARG A 111 9.86 2.19 -14.39
CA ARG A 111 9.03 0.99 -14.49
C ARG A 111 7.56 1.38 -14.56
N GLU A 112 6.86 0.77 -15.47
CA GLU A 112 5.41 0.82 -15.59
C GLU A 112 4.85 -0.58 -15.42
N ASN A 113 3.63 -0.68 -14.91
CA ASN A 113 2.90 -1.93 -14.81
C ASN A 113 1.42 -1.68 -15.02
N GLN A 114 0.80 -2.53 -15.80
CA GLN A 114 -0.64 -2.57 -16.00
C GLN A 114 -1.18 -3.87 -15.43
N MET A 115 -2.29 -3.77 -14.70
CA MET A 115 -2.96 -4.92 -14.09
C MET A 115 -4.37 -5.02 -14.65
N ASP A 116 -4.60 -6.04 -15.45
CA ASP A 116 -5.86 -6.26 -16.16
C ASP A 116 -6.82 -7.20 -15.39
N VAL A 117 -6.32 -7.88 -14.36
CA VAL A 117 -7.10 -8.83 -13.57
C VAL A 117 -7.58 -8.16 -12.28
N ALA A 118 -8.89 -8.20 -12.05
CA ALA A 118 -9.47 -7.77 -10.78
C ALA A 118 -9.06 -8.72 -9.65
N VAL A 119 -8.91 -8.17 -8.44
CA VAL A 119 -8.63 -8.93 -7.23
C VAL A 119 -9.58 -8.45 -6.15
N PHE A 120 -10.20 -9.39 -5.47
CA PHE A 120 -11.20 -9.13 -4.46
C PHE A 120 -10.68 -9.56 -3.08
N PRO A 121 -10.80 -8.71 -2.05
CA PRO A 121 -10.67 -9.14 -0.67
C PRO A 121 -11.84 -10.06 -0.32
N ASN A 122 -11.68 -10.84 0.72
CA ASN A 122 -12.77 -11.64 1.29
C ASN A 122 -12.81 -11.37 2.79
N GLY A 123 -13.95 -11.56 3.39
CA GLY A 123 -14.09 -11.37 4.82
C GLY A 123 -15.39 -11.93 5.34
N CYS A 124 -15.49 -11.96 6.66
CA CYS A 124 -16.71 -12.31 7.38
C CYS A 124 -16.81 -11.38 8.59
N ALA A 125 -17.98 -10.81 8.80
CA ALA A 125 -18.25 -9.97 9.94
C ALA A 125 -19.48 -10.48 10.71
N ALA A 126 -19.47 -10.23 12.02
CA ALA A 126 -20.60 -10.47 12.92
C ALA A 126 -20.86 -9.22 13.76
N CYS A 127 -22.10 -8.79 13.80
CA CYS A 127 -22.54 -7.64 14.55
C CYS A 127 -23.63 -8.05 15.53
N GLU A 128 -23.49 -7.68 16.79
CA GLU A 128 -24.49 -7.80 17.84
C GLU A 128 -25.07 -6.45 18.13
N VAL A 129 -26.40 -6.34 18.09
CA VAL A 129 -27.13 -5.09 18.34
C VAL A 129 -28.15 -5.24 19.45
N GLU A 130 -28.36 -4.16 20.20
CA GLU A 130 -29.47 -4.00 21.14
C GLU A 130 -30.48 -3.02 20.53
N VAL A 131 -31.74 -3.40 20.50
CA VAL A 131 -32.84 -2.56 20.00
C VAL A 131 -33.78 -2.24 21.15
N ASP A 132 -33.98 -0.95 21.41
CA ASP A 132 -35.02 -0.51 22.34
C ASP A 132 -36.39 -0.62 21.65
N PRO A 133 -37.29 -1.48 22.13
CA PRO A 133 -38.58 -1.70 21.49
C PRO A 133 -39.54 -0.53 21.60
N GLU A 134 -39.31 0.40 22.55
CA GLU A 134 -40.19 1.56 22.75
C GLU A 134 -39.80 2.73 21.84
N THR A 135 -38.51 2.93 21.62
CA THR A 135 -37.99 4.07 20.84
C THR A 135 -37.50 3.68 19.46
N GLY A 136 -37.20 2.38 19.21
CA GLY A 136 -36.56 1.91 18.02
C GLY A 136 -35.07 2.24 17.95
N PHE A 137 -34.48 2.78 19.02
CA PHE A 137 -33.05 3.08 19.05
C PHE A 137 -32.22 1.80 18.96
N VAL A 138 -31.21 1.84 18.08
CA VAL A 138 -30.28 0.70 17.85
C VAL A 138 -28.92 1.06 18.38
N LYS A 139 -28.37 0.22 19.26
CA LYS A 139 -27.02 0.31 19.78
C LYS A 139 -26.21 -0.91 19.28
N VAL A 140 -25.05 -0.63 18.70
CA VAL A 140 -24.09 -1.70 18.37
C VAL A 140 -23.38 -2.12 19.65
N ALA A 141 -23.66 -3.34 20.13
CA ALA A 141 -23.06 -3.88 21.33
C ALA A 141 -21.68 -4.47 21.10
N ARG A 142 -21.51 -5.21 19.99
CA ARG A 142 -20.23 -5.82 19.57
C ARG A 142 -20.13 -5.88 18.06
N TYR A 143 -18.91 -5.76 17.55
CA TYR A 143 -18.60 -5.98 16.14
C TYR A 143 -17.28 -6.73 16.01
N ALA A 144 -17.28 -7.83 15.27
CA ALA A 144 -16.09 -8.62 14.98
C ALA A 144 -15.99 -8.86 13.48
N ALA A 145 -14.77 -8.75 12.93
CA ALA A 145 -14.49 -9.01 11.52
C ALA A 145 -13.19 -9.81 11.34
N VAL A 146 -13.18 -10.66 10.33
CA VAL A 146 -11.98 -11.33 9.83
C VAL A 146 -11.86 -11.04 8.36
N ASP A 147 -10.76 -10.39 7.94
CA ASP A 147 -10.52 -9.96 6.57
C ASP A 147 -9.32 -10.67 5.94
N ASP A 148 -9.44 -10.98 4.65
CA ASP A 148 -8.38 -11.46 3.79
C ASP A 148 -8.03 -10.37 2.77
N VAL A 149 -6.96 -9.64 3.04
CA VAL A 149 -6.39 -8.61 2.18
C VAL A 149 -5.20 -9.12 1.37
N GLY A 150 -5.02 -10.44 1.30
CA GLY A 150 -3.80 -11.07 0.80
C GLY A 150 -2.64 -10.83 1.75
N ARG A 151 -1.44 -10.57 1.22
CA ARG A 151 -0.29 -10.25 2.05
C ARG A 151 -0.48 -8.93 2.80
N VAL A 152 -0.30 -8.96 4.09
CA VAL A 152 -0.32 -7.79 4.98
C VAL A 152 1.05 -7.12 4.96
N ILE A 153 1.15 -5.97 4.30
CA ILE A 153 2.43 -5.22 4.23
C ILE A 153 2.68 -4.43 5.51
N ASN A 154 1.62 -3.86 6.09
CA ASN A 154 1.71 -3.14 7.36
C ASN A 154 0.47 -3.46 8.21
N PRO A 155 0.59 -4.30 9.24
CA PRO A 155 -0.54 -4.70 10.07
C PRO A 155 -1.29 -3.51 10.70
N LEU A 156 -0.56 -2.52 11.22
CA LEU A 156 -1.16 -1.34 11.85
C LEU A 156 -2.03 -0.53 10.89
N ILE A 157 -1.56 -0.36 9.63
CA ILE A 157 -2.32 0.37 8.61
C ILE A 157 -3.54 -0.43 8.18
N VAL A 158 -3.41 -1.74 8.01
CA VAL A 158 -4.53 -2.60 7.61
C VAL A 158 -5.60 -2.64 8.68
N ASP A 159 -5.21 -2.76 9.95
CA ASP A 159 -6.13 -2.70 11.08
C ASP A 159 -6.87 -1.36 11.15
N GLY A 160 -6.16 -0.25 10.99
CA GLY A 160 -6.76 1.08 10.91
C GLY A 160 -7.75 1.24 9.74
N GLN A 161 -7.47 0.62 8.59
CA GLN A 161 -8.39 0.57 7.45
C GLN A 161 -9.64 -0.26 7.75
N ALA A 162 -9.50 -1.41 8.43
CA ALA A 162 -10.63 -2.23 8.86
C ALA A 162 -11.54 -1.46 9.83
N HIS A 163 -10.97 -0.86 10.86
CA HIS A 163 -11.72 -0.04 11.80
C HIS A 163 -12.43 1.14 11.12
N GLY A 164 -11.74 1.83 10.22
CA GLY A 164 -12.31 2.96 9.47
C GLY A 164 -13.46 2.56 8.58
N SER A 165 -13.37 1.43 7.87
CA SER A 165 -14.44 0.94 7.01
C SER A 165 -15.66 0.46 7.79
N ILE A 166 -15.47 -0.19 8.94
CA ILE A 166 -16.56 -0.57 9.85
C ILE A 166 -17.31 0.67 10.34
N ALA A 167 -16.58 1.68 10.82
CA ALA A 167 -17.17 2.93 11.28
C ALA A 167 -17.94 3.65 10.16
N GLN A 168 -17.41 3.67 8.94
CA GLN A 168 -18.10 4.23 7.78
C GLN A 168 -19.38 3.47 7.43
N GLY A 169 -19.33 2.15 7.41
CA GLY A 169 -20.52 1.32 7.15
C GLY A 169 -21.60 1.47 8.20
N LEU A 170 -21.23 1.52 9.48
CA LEU A 170 -22.17 1.77 10.58
C LEU A 170 -22.75 3.19 10.51
N GLY A 171 -21.94 4.17 10.11
CA GLY A 171 -22.39 5.52 9.85
C GLY A 171 -23.53 5.57 8.83
N GLN A 172 -23.34 4.95 7.69
CA GLN A 172 -24.36 4.86 6.64
C GLN A 172 -25.62 4.11 7.10
N ALA A 173 -25.45 3.06 7.91
CA ALA A 173 -26.55 2.23 8.35
C ALA A 173 -27.43 2.90 9.43
N LEU A 174 -26.84 3.68 10.33
CA LEU A 174 -27.52 4.12 11.56
C LEU A 174 -27.70 5.64 11.69
N TRP A 175 -26.82 6.47 11.10
CA TRP A 175 -26.81 7.91 11.38
C TRP A 175 -26.83 8.78 10.14
N GLU A 176 -26.06 8.45 9.11
CA GLU A 176 -25.84 9.33 7.96
C GLU A 176 -27.01 9.26 6.99
N GLN A 177 -27.63 10.41 6.72
CA GLN A 177 -28.70 10.53 5.73
C GLN A 177 -28.53 11.80 4.92
N CYS A 178 -28.30 11.65 3.62
CA CYS A 178 -28.30 12.77 2.68
C CYS A 178 -29.72 13.01 2.16
N ILE A 179 -30.39 14.02 2.68
CA ILE A 179 -31.76 14.37 2.32
C ILE A 179 -31.75 15.44 1.23
N ILE A 180 -32.39 15.12 0.10
CA ILE A 180 -32.58 16.05 -1.02
C ILE A 180 -34.03 16.48 -1.03
N ASP A 181 -34.27 17.79 -1.08
CA ASP A 181 -35.61 18.36 -1.26
C ASP A 181 -36.13 17.98 -2.64
N PRO A 182 -37.26 17.26 -2.74
CA PRO A 182 -37.78 16.81 -4.01
C PRO A 182 -38.27 17.91 -4.95
N ASP A 183 -38.64 19.05 -4.41
CA ASP A 183 -39.18 20.17 -5.21
C ASP A 183 -38.08 21.06 -5.81
N SER A 184 -37.04 21.34 -5.04
CA SER A 184 -35.94 22.22 -5.44
C SER A 184 -34.68 21.47 -5.92
N GLY A 185 -34.54 20.19 -5.58
CA GLY A 185 -33.32 19.39 -5.84
C GLY A 185 -32.15 19.80 -4.95
N GLN A 186 -32.38 20.61 -3.91
CA GLN A 186 -31.30 21.06 -3.01
C GLN A 186 -31.07 20.06 -1.87
N PRO A 187 -29.80 19.77 -1.48
CA PRO A 187 -29.52 19.06 -0.25
C PRO A 187 -29.92 19.94 0.97
N ILE A 188 -30.72 19.40 1.87
CA ILE A 188 -31.15 20.10 3.09
C ILE A 188 -30.32 19.69 4.32
N CYS A 189 -29.35 18.82 4.17
CA CYS A 189 -28.36 18.41 5.16
C CYS A 189 -27.03 19.13 4.90
N GLY A 190 -26.97 20.44 5.16
CA GLY A 190 -25.82 21.30 4.82
C GLY A 190 -24.79 21.47 5.92
N SER A 191 -24.99 20.86 7.09
CA SER A 191 -24.06 20.96 8.22
C SER A 191 -23.99 19.66 9.01
N LEU A 192 -23.00 19.52 9.90
CA LEU A 192 -22.89 18.36 10.81
C LEU A 192 -24.00 18.32 11.89
N MET A 193 -24.84 19.35 11.95
CA MET A 193 -26.04 19.32 12.77
C MET A 193 -27.18 18.53 12.12
N ASP A 194 -27.19 18.49 10.79
CA ASP A 194 -28.23 17.86 9.98
C ASP A 194 -27.75 16.53 9.40
N TYR A 195 -26.42 16.41 9.16
CA TYR A 195 -25.76 15.20 8.71
C TYR A 195 -24.91 14.63 9.83
N THR A 196 -25.44 13.63 10.52
CA THR A 196 -24.81 13.06 11.71
C THR A 196 -23.76 12.02 11.33
N LEU A 197 -22.50 12.27 11.68
CA LEU A 197 -21.43 11.27 11.57
C LEU A 197 -21.38 10.37 12.82
N PRO A 198 -20.92 9.11 12.70
CA PRO A 198 -20.68 8.25 13.86
C PRO A 198 -19.62 8.87 14.79
N ARG A 199 -19.83 8.72 16.09
CA ARG A 199 -18.91 9.22 17.12
C ARG A 199 -18.24 8.06 17.83
N ALA A 200 -17.03 8.30 18.33
CA ALA A 200 -16.24 7.27 18.98
C ALA A 200 -16.88 6.72 20.27
N ASP A 201 -17.71 7.50 20.94
CA ASP A 201 -18.44 7.10 22.16
C ASP A 201 -19.72 6.31 21.89
N GLU A 202 -20.17 6.29 20.62
CA GLU A 202 -21.35 5.53 20.17
C GLU A 202 -20.97 4.16 19.59
N LEU A 203 -19.70 3.93 19.31
CA LEU A 203 -19.19 2.71 18.72
C LEU A 203 -18.47 1.84 19.78
N PRO A 204 -18.65 0.52 19.75
CA PRO A 204 -17.85 -0.38 20.55
C PRO A 204 -16.43 -0.44 20.01
N MET A 205 -15.48 -0.96 20.82
CA MET A 205 -14.19 -1.38 20.27
C MET A 205 -14.41 -2.57 19.34
N PHE A 206 -13.91 -2.47 18.10
CA PHE A 206 -14.05 -3.54 17.12
C PHE A 206 -13.01 -4.64 17.35
N GLU A 207 -13.43 -5.88 17.19
CA GLU A 207 -12.58 -7.05 17.22
C GLU A 207 -12.20 -7.43 15.79
N THR A 208 -10.97 -7.13 15.36
CA THR A 208 -10.50 -7.39 14.00
C THR A 208 -9.43 -8.47 13.97
N ALA A 209 -9.43 -9.29 12.93
CA ALA A 209 -8.40 -10.28 12.65
C ALA A 209 -8.14 -10.37 11.15
N LEU A 210 -6.93 -10.83 10.79
CA LEU A 210 -6.51 -11.00 9.41
C LEU A 210 -6.25 -12.47 9.11
N ASN A 211 -6.70 -12.94 7.95
CA ASN A 211 -6.45 -14.27 7.42
C ASN A 211 -5.83 -14.15 6.03
N GLU A 212 -4.51 -14.23 5.94
CA GLU A 212 -3.77 -13.99 4.70
C GLU A 212 -3.90 -15.16 3.72
N VAL A 213 -4.64 -14.96 2.63
CA VAL A 213 -4.63 -15.84 1.47
C VAL A 213 -4.05 -15.09 0.28
N LEU A 214 -2.82 -15.41 -0.10
CA LEU A 214 -2.08 -14.68 -1.12
C LEU A 214 -2.78 -14.68 -2.47
N SER A 215 -2.85 -13.53 -3.12
CA SER A 215 -3.33 -13.43 -4.50
C SER A 215 -2.28 -13.98 -5.47
N PRO A 216 -2.66 -14.86 -6.41
CA PRO A 216 -1.74 -15.33 -7.44
C PRO A 216 -1.53 -14.32 -8.57
N THR A 217 -2.24 -13.19 -8.58
CA THR A 217 -2.27 -12.24 -9.70
C THR A 217 -1.21 -11.15 -9.64
N ASN A 218 -0.45 -11.09 -8.54
CA ASN A 218 0.66 -10.16 -8.38
C ASN A 218 1.77 -10.76 -7.52
N PRO A 219 3.04 -10.36 -7.72
CA PRO A 219 4.19 -10.99 -7.07
C PRO A 219 4.22 -10.79 -5.56
N LEU A 220 3.54 -9.78 -5.03
CA LEU A 220 3.47 -9.52 -3.60
C LEU A 220 2.32 -10.28 -2.92
N GLY A 221 1.40 -10.89 -3.69
CA GLY A 221 0.26 -11.60 -3.14
C GLY A 221 -0.80 -10.71 -2.48
N ILE A 222 -0.79 -9.41 -2.80
CA ILE A 222 -1.67 -8.40 -2.19
C ILE A 222 -3.07 -8.46 -2.82
N LYS A 223 -4.09 -8.29 -2.00
CA LYS A 223 -5.47 -7.96 -2.40
C LYS A 223 -5.79 -6.51 -2.01
N SER A 224 -6.99 -6.05 -2.26
CA SER A 224 -7.47 -4.77 -1.73
C SER A 224 -7.90 -4.91 -0.26
N GLY A 225 -8.03 -3.79 0.44
CA GLY A 225 -8.50 -3.76 1.82
C GLY A 225 -9.14 -2.42 2.16
N GLY A 226 -9.94 -2.38 3.25
CA GLY A 226 -10.58 -1.17 3.76
C GLY A 226 -11.95 -0.85 3.16
N GLU A 227 -12.52 -1.72 2.34
CA GLU A 227 -13.86 -1.55 1.75
C GLU A 227 -14.79 -2.74 2.08
N GLY A 228 -14.31 -3.79 2.73
CA GLY A 228 -15.10 -4.99 3.01
C GLY A 228 -16.32 -4.74 3.91
N PRO A 229 -16.19 -4.05 5.05
CA PRO A 229 -17.29 -3.77 5.96
C PRO A 229 -18.16 -2.56 5.59
N THR A 230 -17.83 -1.84 4.53
CA THR A 230 -18.56 -0.61 4.13
C THR A 230 -19.84 -0.89 3.38
#